data_c8d15538b811c56a57eb5868791d64fe
#
_entry.id   c8d15538b811c56a57eb5868791d64fe
#
_cell.length_a   1.000
_cell.length_b   1.000
_cell.length_c   1.000
_cell.angle_alpha   90.00
_cell.angle_beta   90.00
_cell.angle_gamma   90.00
#
_symmetry.space_group_name_H-M   'P 1'
#
loop_
_entity.id
_entity.type
_entity.pdbx_description
1 polymer ?
#
loop_
_entity_poly.entity_id
_entity_poly.type
_entity_poly.pdbx_seq_one_letter_code
_entity_poly.pdbx_strand_id
1 'polypeptide(L)'
;MLTIDQYVRAESLEQAYELCQKRNHVVLGGMLWLKMQDRKVGTAIDLCGLGLDRITETERAFELGAMVPLRALETHEGLNAMTQGAFARSVEHIVGVQFRNCATVGGSVFGRFGFSDVLTLLLALDARVVFQGAGEMSLEEFCARPPFRDILIRVIVPKGTEGTVYLSQRNSATDFPVLTCAIARREGAFRFSIGARPGRARVYRDEKGLLAGGITRDSAQAMAEDLSRRVPMGDNLRAGAEYRTKICQVLVRRGLLKLEEVR
;
A
#
# COMPACT_ATOMS: atom_id res chain seq x y z
N MET A 1 20.88 19.74 -1.02
CA MET A 1 20.24 19.74 0.33
C MET A 1 18.80 20.25 0.20
N LEU A 2 17.84 19.71 0.94
CA LEU A 2 16.47 20.22 0.97
C LEU A 2 16.46 21.61 1.62
N THR A 3 15.86 22.59 0.92
CA THR A 3 15.65 23.96 1.45
C THR A 3 14.16 24.27 1.38
N ILE A 4 13.61 24.80 2.47
CA ILE A 4 12.20 25.17 2.59
C ILE A 4 12.15 26.68 2.89
N ASP A 5 11.49 27.45 2.03
CA ASP A 5 11.38 28.91 2.19
C ASP A 5 10.34 29.27 3.24
N GLN A 6 9.21 28.55 3.26
CA GLN A 6 8.10 28.80 4.18
C GLN A 6 7.54 27.48 4.73
N TYR A 7 7.11 27.52 5.99
CA TYR A 7 6.37 26.45 6.64
C TYR A 7 4.99 26.96 7.02
N VAL A 8 3.95 26.21 6.65
CA VAL A 8 2.56 26.53 6.99
C VAL A 8 1.92 25.31 7.60
N ARG A 9 1.49 25.41 8.85
CA ARG A 9 0.57 24.46 9.45
C ARG A 9 -0.84 24.83 9.02
N ALA A 10 -1.47 23.97 8.23
CA ALA A 10 -2.80 24.24 7.71
C ALA A 10 -3.85 24.22 8.85
N GLU A 11 -4.76 25.15 8.81
CA GLU A 11 -5.86 25.30 9.77
C GLU A 11 -7.12 24.58 9.30
N SER A 12 -7.21 24.28 7.99
CA SER A 12 -8.32 23.52 7.40
C SER A 12 -7.85 22.72 6.19
N LEU A 13 -8.68 21.74 5.77
CA LEU A 13 -8.44 20.96 4.54
C LEU A 13 -8.52 21.83 3.30
N GLU A 14 -9.40 22.82 3.27
CA GLU A 14 -9.57 23.79 2.20
C GLU A 14 -8.28 24.59 2.01
N GLN A 15 -7.72 25.14 3.08
CA GLN A 15 -6.45 25.88 3.05
C GLN A 15 -5.31 24.98 2.56
N ALA A 16 -5.21 23.76 3.06
CA ALA A 16 -4.20 22.81 2.64
C ALA A 16 -4.31 22.50 1.12
N TYR A 17 -5.55 22.33 0.64
CA TYR A 17 -5.84 22.07 -0.75
C TYR A 17 -5.46 23.26 -1.66
N GLU A 18 -5.85 24.46 -1.30
CA GLU A 18 -5.50 25.68 -2.05
C GLU A 18 -3.97 25.86 -2.14
N LEU A 19 -3.29 25.68 -1.01
CA LEU A 19 -1.83 25.79 -0.96
C LEU A 19 -1.15 24.71 -1.82
N CYS A 20 -1.66 23.48 -1.82
CA CYS A 20 -1.02 22.38 -2.55
C CYS A 20 -1.15 22.51 -4.09
N GLN A 21 -2.03 23.37 -4.61
CA GLN A 21 -2.15 23.61 -6.05
C GLN A 21 -0.90 24.29 -6.65
N LYS A 22 -0.13 25.02 -5.85
CA LYS A 22 1.09 25.69 -6.33
C LYS A 22 2.22 24.68 -6.56
N ARG A 23 2.89 24.78 -7.71
CA ARG A 23 3.87 23.79 -8.19
C ARG A 23 5.04 23.53 -7.24
N ASN A 24 5.52 24.57 -6.55
CA ASN A 24 6.67 24.51 -5.64
C ASN A 24 6.28 24.25 -4.17
N HIS A 25 5.01 24.02 -3.89
CA HIS A 25 4.52 23.66 -2.56
C HIS A 25 4.48 22.14 -2.40
N VAL A 26 4.70 21.65 -1.18
CA VAL A 26 4.74 20.23 -0.85
C VAL A 26 3.98 19.96 0.43
N VAL A 27 3.10 18.98 0.38
CA VAL A 27 2.41 18.45 1.56
C VAL A 27 3.38 17.55 2.33
N LEU A 28 3.47 17.77 3.64
CA LEU A 28 4.30 16.98 4.54
C LEU A 28 3.53 15.75 5.04
N GLY A 29 4.14 14.58 4.86
CA GLY A 29 3.87 13.39 5.65
C GLY A 29 4.98 13.24 6.70
N GLY A 30 5.54 12.06 6.83
CA GLY A 30 6.67 11.81 7.75
C GLY A 30 8.01 12.40 7.33
N MET A 31 8.10 13.12 6.23
CA MET A 31 9.30 13.74 5.64
C MET A 31 10.46 12.79 5.29
N LEU A 32 10.31 11.48 5.44
CA LEU A 32 11.41 10.52 5.35
C LEU A 32 12.10 10.49 3.99
N TRP A 33 11.32 10.63 2.91
CA TRP A 33 11.85 10.75 1.55
C TRP A 33 12.14 12.19 1.16
N LEU A 34 11.32 13.14 1.60
CA LEU A 34 11.47 14.54 1.23
C LEU A 34 12.80 15.11 1.74
N LYS A 35 13.17 14.82 3.00
CA LYS A 35 14.42 15.33 3.59
C LYS A 35 15.69 14.84 2.89
N MET A 36 15.61 13.73 2.15
CA MET A 36 16.75 13.18 1.41
C MET A 36 16.90 13.76 0.01
N GLN A 37 15.95 14.57 -0.43
CA GLN A 37 16.00 15.19 -1.77
C GLN A 37 16.89 16.42 -1.78
N ASP A 38 17.53 16.66 -2.91
CA ASP A 38 18.24 17.93 -3.20
C ASP A 38 17.31 18.82 -4.04
N ARG A 39 16.52 19.64 -3.35
CA ARG A 39 15.57 20.54 -4.00
C ARG A 39 15.16 21.71 -3.11
N LYS A 40 14.69 22.78 -3.76
CA LYS A 40 14.06 23.92 -3.11
C LYS A 40 12.53 23.76 -3.11
N VAL A 41 11.91 23.92 -1.94
CA VAL A 41 10.47 23.91 -1.71
C VAL A 41 10.04 25.31 -1.28
N GLY A 42 9.05 25.89 -1.97
CA GLY A 42 8.53 27.22 -1.64
C GLY A 42 7.77 27.21 -0.32
N THR A 43 6.78 26.30 -0.19
CA THR A 43 6.03 26.14 1.05
C THR A 43 5.89 24.67 1.40
N ALA A 44 6.26 24.31 2.62
CA ALA A 44 5.95 23.02 3.24
C ALA A 44 4.61 23.16 3.96
N ILE A 45 3.64 22.32 3.58
CA ILE A 45 2.28 22.31 4.11
C ILE A 45 2.17 21.17 5.11
N ASP A 46 2.02 21.51 6.38
CA ASP A 46 1.84 20.55 7.46
C ASP A 46 0.36 20.33 7.74
N LEU A 47 -0.05 19.07 7.77
CA LEU A 47 -1.42 18.64 8.05
C LEU A 47 -1.65 18.27 9.53
N CYS A 48 -0.63 18.43 10.38
CA CYS A 48 -0.77 18.18 11.82
C CYS A 48 -1.81 19.13 12.44
N GLY A 49 -2.78 18.55 13.16
CA GLY A 49 -3.86 19.31 13.76
C GLY A 49 -5.19 19.23 13.01
N LEU A 50 -5.20 18.66 11.78
CA LEU A 50 -6.44 18.43 11.03
C LEU A 50 -7.16 17.12 11.40
N GLY A 51 -6.67 16.39 12.42
CA GLY A 51 -7.30 15.16 12.91
C GLY A 51 -7.13 13.96 11.97
N LEU A 52 -6.14 13.99 11.06
CA LEU A 52 -5.90 12.95 10.07
C LEU A 52 -4.99 11.81 10.57
N ASP A 53 -4.67 11.77 11.84
CA ASP A 53 -3.75 10.83 12.49
C ASP A 53 -4.48 9.70 13.26
N ARG A 54 -5.76 9.50 12.99
CA ARG A 54 -6.60 8.51 13.68
C ARG A 54 -7.00 7.35 12.78
N ILE A 55 -7.17 6.19 13.39
CA ILE A 55 -7.84 5.03 12.81
C ILE A 55 -9.23 4.98 13.43
N THR A 56 -10.25 5.06 12.59
CA THR A 56 -11.64 4.97 13.01
C THR A 56 -12.24 3.67 12.52
N GLU A 57 -12.85 2.92 13.41
CA GLU A 57 -13.58 1.72 13.08
C GLU A 57 -15.07 2.01 12.96
N THR A 58 -15.65 1.60 11.84
CA THR A 58 -17.09 1.63 11.59
C THR A 58 -17.63 0.20 11.48
N GLU A 59 -18.93 0.04 11.35
CA GLU A 59 -19.53 -1.27 11.12
C GLU A 59 -19.02 -1.93 9.81
N ARG A 60 -18.72 -1.13 8.78
CA ARG A 60 -18.41 -1.60 7.43
C ARG A 60 -16.94 -1.49 7.03
N ALA A 61 -16.17 -0.69 7.72
CA ALA A 61 -14.79 -0.40 7.33
C ALA A 61 -13.91 0.09 8.48
N PHE A 62 -12.60 0.04 8.27
CA PHE A 62 -11.63 0.87 8.99
C PHE A 62 -11.26 2.08 8.11
N GLU A 63 -11.33 3.28 8.68
CA GLU A 63 -10.89 4.52 8.05
C GLU A 63 -9.54 4.92 8.62
N LEU A 64 -8.52 4.92 7.77
CA LEU A 64 -7.14 5.23 8.12
C LEU A 64 -6.85 6.66 7.67
N GLY A 65 -6.75 7.61 8.60
CA GLY A 65 -6.35 8.98 8.27
C GLY A 65 -4.98 9.03 7.58
N ALA A 66 -4.78 10.00 6.70
CA ALA A 66 -3.55 10.10 5.90
C ALA A 66 -2.29 10.29 6.75
N MET A 67 -2.41 10.87 7.95
CA MET A 67 -1.30 11.13 8.87
C MET A 67 -1.10 10.00 9.88
N VAL A 68 -1.87 8.92 9.84
CA VAL A 68 -1.67 7.73 10.69
C VAL A 68 -0.27 7.16 10.46
N PRO A 69 0.55 6.99 11.54
CA PRO A 69 1.87 6.38 11.41
C PRO A 69 1.78 4.90 11.03
N LEU A 70 2.75 4.39 10.26
CA LEU A 70 2.79 2.97 9.91
C LEU A 70 2.90 2.07 11.15
N ARG A 71 3.49 2.56 12.23
CA ARG A 71 3.53 1.83 13.51
C ARG A 71 2.13 1.57 14.04
N ALA A 72 1.20 2.49 13.88
CA ALA A 72 -0.19 2.28 14.29
C ALA A 72 -0.85 1.12 13.51
N LEU A 73 -0.56 0.97 12.20
CA LEU A 73 -1.04 -0.19 11.43
C LEU A 73 -0.46 -1.51 11.95
N GLU A 74 0.82 -1.49 12.34
CA GLU A 74 1.53 -2.66 12.85
C GLU A 74 0.91 -3.18 14.15
N THR A 75 0.44 -2.27 15.02
CA THR A 75 0.00 -2.61 16.38
C THR A 75 -1.51 -2.56 16.58
N HIS A 76 -2.29 -2.16 15.59
CA HIS A 76 -3.74 -2.03 15.72
C HIS A 76 -4.41 -3.41 15.76
N GLU A 77 -5.00 -3.76 16.89
CA GLU A 77 -5.59 -5.09 17.14
C GLU A 77 -6.69 -5.43 16.12
N GLY A 78 -7.67 -4.55 15.91
CA GLY A 78 -8.80 -4.79 15.02
C GLY A 78 -8.39 -4.99 13.55
N LEU A 79 -7.44 -4.17 13.03
CA LEU A 79 -6.92 -4.35 11.67
C LEU A 79 -6.18 -5.69 11.52
N ASN A 80 -5.37 -6.06 12.50
CA ASN A 80 -4.60 -7.29 12.46
C ASN A 80 -5.50 -8.52 12.70
N ALA A 81 -6.52 -8.43 13.54
CA ALA A 81 -7.52 -9.50 13.69
C ALA A 81 -8.28 -9.72 12.38
N MET A 82 -8.77 -8.66 11.74
CA MET A 82 -9.51 -8.74 10.47
C MET A 82 -8.67 -9.36 9.33
N THR A 83 -7.35 -9.13 9.32
CA THR A 83 -6.46 -9.52 8.21
C THR A 83 -5.46 -10.62 8.58
N GLN A 84 -5.68 -11.35 9.66
CA GLN A 84 -4.77 -12.40 10.16
C GLN A 84 -3.31 -11.92 10.26
N GLY A 85 -3.13 -10.68 10.72
CA GLY A 85 -1.81 -10.07 10.90
C GLY A 85 -1.17 -9.53 9.61
N ALA A 86 -1.90 -9.45 8.49
CA ALA A 86 -1.30 -8.99 7.23
C ALA A 86 -0.88 -7.51 7.29
N PHE A 87 -1.54 -6.65 8.07
CA PHE A 87 -1.07 -5.27 8.27
C PHE A 87 0.27 -5.23 8.99
N ALA A 88 0.44 -5.94 10.09
CA ALA A 88 1.72 -6.03 10.79
C ALA A 88 2.82 -6.56 9.85
N ARG A 89 2.53 -7.65 9.13
CA ARG A 89 3.46 -8.26 8.16
C ARG A 89 3.85 -7.32 7.03
N SER A 90 2.95 -6.44 6.58
CA SER A 90 3.24 -5.51 5.49
C SER A 90 4.20 -4.39 5.89
N VAL A 91 4.31 -4.07 7.18
CA VAL A 91 5.12 -2.94 7.65
C VAL A 91 6.33 -3.35 8.48
N GLU A 92 6.37 -4.57 9.05
CA GLU A 92 7.42 -5.02 9.99
C GLU A 92 8.85 -4.85 9.45
N HIS A 93 9.04 -4.98 8.14
CA HIS A 93 10.34 -4.84 7.47
C HIS A 93 10.60 -3.45 6.89
N ILE A 94 9.71 -2.48 7.12
CA ILE A 94 9.96 -1.09 6.72
C ILE A 94 10.91 -0.44 7.73
N VAL A 95 12.20 -0.57 7.47
CA VAL A 95 13.33 -0.08 8.26
C VAL A 95 13.22 -0.50 9.73
N GLY A 96 12.89 0.40 10.63
CA GLY A 96 12.79 0.18 12.08
C GLY A 96 11.59 0.90 12.69
N VAL A 97 11.35 0.66 13.99
CA VAL A 97 10.21 1.25 14.71
C VAL A 97 10.22 2.77 14.64
N GLN A 98 11.38 3.42 14.80
CA GLN A 98 11.52 4.87 14.73
C GLN A 98 11.09 5.42 13.37
N PHE A 99 11.46 4.71 12.29
CA PHE A 99 11.04 5.08 10.95
C PHE A 99 9.52 4.95 10.78
N ARG A 100 8.95 3.84 11.26
CA ARG A 100 7.51 3.58 11.17
C ARG A 100 6.67 4.51 12.06
N ASN A 101 7.22 5.07 13.14
CA ASN A 101 6.58 6.13 13.93
C ASN A 101 6.47 7.45 13.16
N CYS A 102 7.34 7.70 12.18
CA CYS A 102 7.32 8.91 11.37
C CYS A 102 6.63 8.70 10.00
N ALA A 103 6.83 7.54 9.37
CA ALA A 103 6.22 7.23 8.09
C ALA A 103 4.70 7.14 8.20
N THR A 104 3.98 7.79 7.28
CA THR A 104 2.51 7.88 7.32
C THR A 104 1.85 7.04 6.24
N VAL A 105 0.59 6.65 6.47
CA VAL A 105 -0.28 6.00 5.49
C VAL A 105 -0.35 6.84 4.21
N GLY A 106 -0.62 8.14 4.35
CA GLY A 106 -0.71 9.07 3.22
C GLY A 106 0.57 9.13 2.39
N GLY A 107 1.74 9.22 3.06
CA GLY A 107 3.03 9.20 2.38
C GLY A 107 3.28 7.91 1.60
N SER A 108 2.87 6.76 2.15
CA SER A 108 3.03 5.44 1.54
C SER A 108 2.06 5.20 0.37
N VAL A 109 0.86 5.79 0.42
CA VAL A 109 -0.19 5.63 -0.60
C VAL A 109 -0.09 6.69 -1.69
N PHE A 110 -0.04 7.98 -1.33
CA PHE A 110 -0.05 9.08 -2.31
C PHE A 110 1.18 9.05 -3.22
N GLY A 111 2.34 8.69 -2.68
CA GLY A 111 3.58 8.56 -3.45
C GLY A 111 3.55 7.48 -4.52
N ARG A 112 2.68 6.50 -4.42
CA ARG A 112 2.50 5.37 -5.35
C ARG A 112 3.83 4.72 -5.75
N PHE A 113 4.75 4.62 -4.79
CA PHE A 113 6.07 4.03 -5.02
C PHE A 113 5.96 2.54 -5.38
N GLY A 114 6.77 2.11 -6.35
CA GLY A 114 6.76 0.72 -6.81
C GLY A 114 7.09 -0.30 -5.70
N PHE A 115 7.84 0.13 -4.71
CA PHE A 115 8.27 -0.70 -3.56
C PHE A 115 7.33 -0.60 -2.34
N SER A 116 6.18 0.07 -2.44
CA SER A 116 5.29 0.26 -1.29
C SER A 116 4.61 -1.03 -0.86
N ASP A 117 5.02 -1.55 0.27
CA ASP A 117 4.42 -2.72 0.94
C ASP A 117 2.95 -2.43 1.31
N VAL A 118 2.71 -1.27 1.91
CA VAL A 118 1.38 -0.83 2.35
C VAL A 118 0.41 -0.73 1.17
N LEU A 119 0.86 -0.12 0.06
CA LEU A 119 0.04 0.00 -1.16
C LEU A 119 -0.34 -1.37 -1.72
N THR A 120 0.59 -2.33 -1.69
CA THR A 120 0.35 -3.70 -2.14
C THR A 120 -0.75 -4.36 -1.33
N LEU A 121 -0.72 -4.26 0.00
CA LEU A 121 -1.75 -4.84 0.86
C LEU A 121 -3.11 -4.17 0.66
N LEU A 122 -3.15 -2.83 0.68
CA LEU A 122 -4.39 -2.06 0.54
C LEU A 122 -5.11 -2.32 -0.80
N LEU A 123 -4.35 -2.53 -1.89
CA LEU A 123 -4.91 -2.91 -3.19
C LEU A 123 -5.56 -4.29 -3.16
N ALA A 124 -4.97 -5.28 -2.48
CA ALA A 124 -5.58 -6.58 -2.31
C ALA A 124 -6.88 -6.51 -1.49
N LEU A 125 -6.92 -5.65 -0.47
CA LEU A 125 -8.09 -5.42 0.39
C LEU A 125 -9.20 -4.58 -0.25
N ASP A 126 -9.07 -4.22 -1.54
CA ASP A 126 -10.04 -3.38 -2.25
C ASP A 126 -10.30 -2.03 -1.58
N ALA A 127 -9.24 -1.43 -1.04
CA ALA A 127 -9.34 -0.16 -0.34
C ALA A 127 -9.78 0.98 -1.28
N ARG A 128 -10.39 2.00 -0.68
CA ARG A 128 -10.78 3.25 -1.34
C ARG A 128 -9.98 4.40 -0.74
N VAL A 129 -9.85 5.48 -1.47
CA VAL A 129 -9.16 6.70 -1.04
C VAL A 129 -10.10 7.89 -1.13
N VAL A 130 -10.00 8.81 -0.18
CA VAL A 130 -10.79 10.04 -0.13
C VAL A 130 -9.85 11.23 -0.21
N PHE A 131 -10.08 12.08 -1.19
CA PHE A 131 -9.34 13.31 -1.44
C PHE A 131 -10.20 14.54 -1.17
N GLN A 132 -9.58 15.66 -0.84
CA GLN A 132 -10.27 16.93 -0.62
C GLN A 132 -10.91 17.46 -1.91
N GLY A 133 -10.19 17.43 -3.03
CA GLY A 133 -10.69 17.94 -4.31
C GLY A 133 -11.35 16.85 -5.18
N ALA A 134 -10.71 15.71 -5.35
CA ALA A 134 -11.17 14.64 -6.23
C ALA A 134 -12.24 13.72 -5.62
N GLY A 135 -12.54 13.88 -4.32
CA GLY A 135 -13.53 13.05 -3.63
C GLY A 135 -13.08 11.61 -3.42
N GLU A 136 -14.03 10.70 -3.35
CA GLU A 136 -13.78 9.27 -3.11
C GLU A 136 -13.63 8.50 -4.42
N MET A 137 -12.64 7.59 -4.47
CA MET A 137 -12.42 6.66 -5.57
C MET A 137 -11.79 5.36 -5.09
N SER A 138 -11.79 4.32 -5.93
CA SER A 138 -11.05 3.10 -5.59
C SER A 138 -9.54 3.36 -5.59
N LEU A 139 -8.80 2.63 -4.74
CA LEU A 139 -7.34 2.72 -4.72
C LEU A 139 -6.72 2.22 -6.04
N GLU A 140 -7.38 1.25 -6.70
CA GLU A 140 -6.98 0.73 -8.00
C GLU A 140 -7.08 1.83 -9.09
N GLU A 141 -8.19 2.59 -9.11
CA GLU A 141 -8.38 3.75 -9.99
C GLU A 141 -7.35 4.84 -9.71
N PHE A 142 -7.15 5.20 -8.44
CA PHE A 142 -6.13 6.18 -8.05
C PHE A 142 -4.73 5.79 -8.55
N CYS A 143 -4.35 4.51 -8.44
CA CYS A 143 -3.06 4.03 -8.92
C CYS A 143 -2.90 4.12 -10.44
N ALA A 144 -4.00 4.04 -11.19
CA ALA A 144 -4.00 4.15 -12.65
C ALA A 144 -3.96 5.60 -13.15
N ARG A 145 -4.42 6.56 -12.34
CA ARG A 145 -4.46 7.98 -12.73
C ARG A 145 -3.07 8.60 -12.92
N PRO A 146 -2.92 9.59 -13.80
CA PRO A 146 -1.76 10.46 -13.85
C PRO A 146 -1.51 11.13 -12.49
N PRO A 147 -0.28 11.61 -12.20
CA PRO A 147 -0.02 12.44 -11.02
C PRO A 147 -0.90 13.71 -11.03
N PHE A 148 -1.50 14.02 -9.89
CA PHE A 148 -2.29 15.24 -9.67
C PHE A 148 -1.99 15.82 -8.29
N ARG A 149 -2.47 17.03 -8.03
CA ARG A 149 -2.27 17.73 -6.76
C ARG A 149 -3.56 17.74 -5.98
N ASP A 150 -3.52 17.14 -4.79
CA ASP A 150 -4.66 17.04 -3.91
C ASP A 150 -4.20 16.72 -2.48
N ILE A 151 -5.11 16.79 -1.53
CA ILE A 151 -4.90 16.35 -0.15
C ILE A 151 -5.60 15.00 0.02
N LEU A 152 -4.83 13.95 0.26
CA LEU A 152 -5.37 12.67 0.71
C LEU A 152 -5.84 12.83 2.16
N ILE A 153 -7.12 12.60 2.39
CA ILE A 153 -7.74 12.70 3.72
C ILE A 153 -7.62 11.37 4.46
N ARG A 154 -8.10 10.29 3.84
CA ARG A 154 -8.10 8.95 4.44
C ARG A 154 -8.10 7.83 3.40
N VAL A 155 -7.76 6.65 3.87
CA VAL A 155 -7.93 5.38 3.16
C VAL A 155 -9.01 4.57 3.88
N ILE A 156 -9.99 4.08 3.13
CA ILE A 156 -11.09 3.25 3.64
C ILE A 156 -10.78 1.80 3.30
N VAL A 157 -10.68 0.96 4.33
CA VAL A 157 -10.44 -0.49 4.21
C VAL A 157 -11.73 -1.21 4.54
N PRO A 158 -12.42 -1.81 3.56
CA PRO A 158 -13.69 -2.47 3.81
C PRO A 158 -13.51 -3.73 4.67
N LYS A 159 -14.45 -3.97 5.58
CA LYS A 159 -14.56 -5.21 6.35
C LYS A 159 -15.15 -6.34 5.49
N GLY A 160 -15.15 -7.56 6.01
CA GLY A 160 -15.73 -8.73 5.33
C GLY A 160 -14.73 -9.52 4.48
N THR A 161 -13.41 -9.34 4.72
CA THR A 161 -12.43 -10.26 4.17
C THR A 161 -12.56 -11.62 4.83
N GLU A 162 -12.57 -12.68 4.03
CA GLU A 162 -12.61 -14.09 4.48
C GLU A 162 -11.21 -14.62 4.78
N GLY A 163 -10.18 -13.87 4.39
CA GLY A 163 -8.80 -14.18 4.66
C GLY A 163 -7.87 -13.25 3.88
N THR A 164 -6.72 -12.95 4.48
CA THR A 164 -5.72 -12.06 3.88
C THR A 164 -4.32 -12.57 4.19
N VAL A 165 -3.47 -12.57 3.18
CA VAL A 165 -2.06 -12.92 3.32
C VAL A 165 -1.21 -11.85 2.67
N TYR A 166 -0.15 -11.45 3.36
CA TYR A 166 0.92 -10.61 2.82
C TYR A 166 2.26 -11.34 2.88
N LEU A 167 2.98 -11.37 1.77
CA LEU A 167 4.30 -11.95 1.63
C LEU A 167 5.21 -11.02 0.84
N SER A 168 6.50 -11.00 1.19
CA SER A 168 7.52 -10.28 0.42
C SER A 168 8.82 -11.08 0.32
N GLN A 169 9.54 -10.91 -0.77
CA GLN A 169 10.92 -11.34 -0.92
C GLN A 169 11.83 -10.13 -0.84
N ARG A 170 12.87 -10.23 -0.01
CA ARG A 170 13.89 -9.19 0.20
C ARG A 170 15.28 -9.81 0.19
N ASN A 171 16.28 -9.03 -0.17
CA ASN A 171 17.69 -9.45 -0.10
C ASN A 171 18.21 -9.39 1.36
N SER A 172 17.72 -8.42 2.12
CA SER A 172 17.92 -8.34 3.58
C SER A 172 16.63 -7.85 4.26
N ALA A 173 16.51 -8.08 5.56
CA ALA A 173 15.25 -7.90 6.31
C ALA A 173 14.64 -6.49 6.16
N THR A 174 15.46 -5.44 6.13
CA THR A 174 15.01 -4.04 6.12
C THR A 174 15.23 -3.33 4.78
N ASP A 175 15.71 -4.05 3.75
CA ASP A 175 15.85 -3.49 2.41
C ASP A 175 14.49 -3.37 1.72
N PHE A 176 14.45 -2.62 0.61
CA PHE A 176 13.28 -2.61 -0.27
C PHE A 176 12.97 -4.01 -0.79
N PRO A 177 11.69 -4.36 -0.97
CA PRO A 177 11.34 -5.67 -1.47
C PRO A 177 11.81 -5.87 -2.93
N VAL A 178 12.24 -7.09 -3.22
CA VAL A 178 12.45 -7.59 -4.58
C VAL A 178 11.10 -7.80 -5.26
N LEU A 179 10.15 -8.37 -4.52
CA LEU A 179 8.76 -8.56 -4.93
C LEU A 179 7.85 -8.58 -3.70
N THR A 180 6.64 -8.03 -3.84
CA THR A 180 5.58 -8.10 -2.84
C THR A 180 4.35 -8.78 -3.42
N CYS A 181 3.67 -9.57 -2.60
CA CYS A 181 2.44 -10.28 -2.95
C CYS A 181 1.46 -10.17 -1.79
N ALA A 182 0.29 -9.63 -2.05
CA ALA A 182 -0.84 -9.68 -1.14
C ALA A 182 -2.00 -10.41 -1.81
N ILE A 183 -2.67 -11.28 -1.06
CA ILE A 183 -3.85 -12.02 -1.51
C ILE A 183 -4.94 -11.78 -0.48
N ALA A 184 -6.11 -11.37 -0.93
CA ALA A 184 -7.30 -11.28 -0.12
C ALA A 184 -8.45 -12.04 -0.78
N ARG A 185 -9.28 -12.68 0.04
CA ARG A 185 -10.51 -13.34 -0.35
C ARG A 185 -11.69 -12.59 0.26
N ARG A 186 -12.66 -12.25 -0.56
CA ARG A 186 -13.90 -11.61 -0.13
C ARG A 186 -15.06 -12.08 -1.01
N GLU A 187 -16.16 -12.47 -0.40
CA GLU A 187 -17.35 -12.99 -1.11
C GLU A 187 -16.99 -14.10 -2.11
N GLY A 188 -16.08 -14.99 -1.69
CA GLY A 188 -15.55 -16.06 -2.54
C GLY A 188 -14.56 -15.65 -3.63
N ALA A 189 -14.42 -14.35 -3.94
CA ALA A 189 -13.53 -13.86 -4.98
C ALA A 189 -12.13 -13.56 -4.43
N PHE A 190 -11.10 -13.86 -5.25
CA PHE A 190 -9.71 -13.59 -4.92
C PHE A 190 -9.18 -12.34 -5.61
N ARG A 191 -8.48 -11.49 -4.85
CA ARG A 191 -7.72 -10.36 -5.35
C ARG A 191 -6.25 -10.56 -5.04
N PHE A 192 -5.42 -10.52 -6.07
CA PHE A 192 -3.97 -10.63 -5.99
C PHE A 192 -3.37 -9.28 -6.28
N SER A 193 -2.56 -8.77 -5.37
CA SER A 193 -1.80 -7.54 -5.61
C SER A 193 -0.31 -7.86 -5.65
N ILE A 194 0.34 -7.57 -6.78
CA ILE A 194 1.77 -7.82 -7.00
C ILE A 194 2.48 -6.49 -7.18
N GLY A 195 3.42 -6.20 -6.26
CA GLY A 195 4.22 -4.97 -6.22
C GLY A 195 5.72 -5.23 -6.30
N ALA A 196 6.51 -4.16 -6.27
CA ALA A 196 7.98 -4.18 -6.34
C ALA A 196 8.56 -4.88 -7.58
N ARG A 197 7.86 -4.90 -8.69
CA ARG A 197 8.15 -5.67 -9.92
C ARG A 197 9.01 -5.00 -11.04
N PRO A 198 9.81 -3.92 -10.96
CA PRO A 198 9.94 -2.69 -10.17
C PRO A 198 8.87 -1.63 -10.37
N GLY A 199 7.78 -1.90 -11.04
CA GLY A 199 6.66 -0.97 -11.22
C GLY A 199 5.73 -0.97 -10.00
N ARG A 200 4.74 -0.06 -10.03
CA ARG A 200 3.68 0.02 -9.01
C ARG A 200 2.95 -1.31 -8.85
N ALA A 201 2.46 -1.58 -7.65
CA ALA A 201 1.59 -2.71 -7.40
C ALA A 201 0.34 -2.64 -8.30
N ARG A 202 -0.08 -3.80 -8.79
CA ARG A 202 -1.29 -3.98 -9.61
C ARG A 202 -2.12 -5.14 -9.10
N VAL A 203 -3.42 -5.00 -9.28
CA VAL A 203 -4.39 -6.04 -8.94
C VAL A 203 -4.58 -6.99 -10.11
N TYR A 204 -4.69 -8.26 -9.78
CA TYR A 204 -5.02 -9.36 -10.70
C TYR A 204 -6.14 -10.18 -10.06
N ARG A 205 -6.91 -10.86 -10.90
CA ARG A 205 -8.03 -11.69 -10.49
C ARG A 205 -7.91 -13.06 -11.14
N ASP A 206 -8.62 -14.04 -10.61
CA ASP A 206 -8.74 -15.37 -11.21
C ASP A 206 -9.72 -15.32 -12.39
N GLU A 207 -9.21 -14.92 -13.56
CA GLU A 207 -10.01 -14.76 -14.79
C GLU A 207 -10.38 -16.11 -15.43
N LYS A 208 -9.66 -17.19 -15.06
CA LYS A 208 -9.85 -18.54 -15.63
C LYS A 208 -10.64 -19.47 -14.71
N GLY A 209 -11.01 -19.01 -13.51
CA GLY A 209 -11.71 -19.84 -12.54
C GLY A 209 -10.86 -20.99 -11.98
N LEU A 210 -9.53 -20.82 -11.93
CA LEU A 210 -8.60 -21.85 -11.45
C LEU A 210 -8.82 -22.22 -9.98
N LEU A 211 -9.40 -21.29 -9.21
CA LEU A 211 -9.70 -21.45 -7.79
C LEU A 211 -11.18 -21.71 -7.51
N ALA A 212 -12.03 -21.90 -8.54
CA ALA A 212 -13.47 -22.13 -8.37
C ALA A 212 -13.78 -23.38 -7.55
N GLY A 213 -12.94 -24.41 -7.66
CA GLY A 213 -13.05 -25.67 -6.86
C GLY A 213 -12.37 -25.58 -5.48
N GLY A 214 -11.93 -24.42 -5.05
CA GLY A 214 -11.17 -24.21 -3.81
C GLY A 214 -9.66 -24.20 -4.00
N ILE A 215 -8.95 -23.96 -2.89
CA ILE A 215 -7.49 -23.93 -2.88
C ILE A 215 -6.97 -25.35 -2.60
N THR A 216 -6.30 -25.92 -3.59
CA THR A 216 -5.51 -27.15 -3.50
C THR A 216 -4.07 -26.86 -3.87
N ARG A 217 -3.17 -27.84 -3.72
CA ARG A 217 -1.79 -27.69 -4.19
C ARG A 217 -1.73 -27.45 -5.70
N ASP A 218 -2.57 -28.15 -6.46
CA ASP A 218 -2.59 -28.07 -7.93
C ASP A 218 -3.23 -26.76 -8.41
N SER A 219 -4.37 -26.34 -7.84
CA SER A 219 -5.00 -25.06 -8.20
C SER A 219 -4.13 -23.86 -7.79
N ALA A 220 -3.44 -23.92 -6.65
CA ALA A 220 -2.50 -22.90 -6.23
C ALA A 220 -1.27 -22.81 -7.17
N GLN A 221 -0.76 -23.95 -7.65
CA GLN A 221 0.32 -24.00 -8.61
C GLN A 221 -0.13 -23.42 -9.97
N ALA A 222 -1.30 -23.85 -10.47
CA ALA A 222 -1.85 -23.36 -11.73
C ALA A 222 -2.08 -21.83 -11.71
N MET A 223 -2.63 -21.31 -10.61
CA MET A 223 -2.84 -19.85 -10.43
C MET A 223 -1.52 -19.10 -10.36
N ALA A 224 -0.52 -19.62 -9.68
CA ALA A 224 0.81 -19.02 -9.59
C ALA A 224 1.51 -18.95 -10.98
N GLU A 225 1.39 -19.98 -11.77
CA GLU A 225 1.91 -20.00 -13.15
C GLU A 225 1.16 -19.01 -14.06
N ASP A 226 -0.17 -18.95 -13.96
CA ASP A 226 -0.97 -18.00 -14.73
C ASP A 226 -0.58 -16.56 -14.39
N LEU A 227 -0.56 -16.20 -13.12
CA LEU A 227 -0.20 -14.85 -12.68
C LEU A 227 1.23 -14.47 -13.08
N SER A 228 2.18 -15.38 -12.95
CA SER A 228 3.58 -15.08 -13.30
C SER A 228 3.78 -14.75 -14.78
N ARG A 229 2.92 -15.27 -15.66
CA ARG A 229 2.91 -14.93 -17.10
C ARG A 229 2.23 -13.59 -17.38
N ARG A 230 1.26 -13.19 -16.56
CA ARG A 230 0.47 -11.96 -16.74
C ARG A 230 1.12 -10.74 -16.11
N VAL A 231 1.94 -10.92 -15.08
CA VAL A 231 2.60 -9.82 -14.36
C VAL A 231 3.83 -9.37 -15.12
N PRO A 232 3.87 -8.12 -15.64
CA PRO A 232 5.07 -7.61 -16.30
C PRO A 232 6.16 -7.36 -15.25
N MET A 233 7.23 -8.13 -15.33
CA MET A 233 8.41 -8.02 -14.47
C MET A 233 9.48 -7.17 -15.15
N GLY A 234 10.22 -6.39 -14.36
CA GLY A 234 11.34 -5.58 -14.82
C GLY A 234 12.63 -5.90 -14.07
N ASP A 235 13.71 -5.30 -14.54
CA ASP A 235 15.05 -5.40 -13.94
C ASP A 235 15.39 -4.17 -13.12
N ASN A 236 16.14 -4.33 -12.05
CA ASN A 236 16.84 -3.27 -11.34
C ASN A 236 18.03 -3.87 -10.56
N LEU A 237 18.74 -3.00 -9.79
CA LEU A 237 19.91 -3.40 -8.99
C LEU A 237 19.63 -4.53 -7.97
N ARG A 238 18.35 -4.80 -7.61
CA ARG A 238 17.99 -5.81 -6.61
C ARG A 238 17.77 -7.18 -7.20
N ALA A 239 17.22 -7.26 -8.40
CA ALA A 239 16.97 -8.53 -9.09
C ALA A 239 16.62 -8.34 -10.56
N GLY A 240 16.81 -9.39 -11.34
CA GLY A 240 16.35 -9.49 -12.72
C GLY A 240 14.89 -9.93 -12.84
N ALA A 241 14.28 -9.69 -14.00
CA ALA A 241 12.90 -10.03 -14.32
C ALA A 241 12.63 -11.54 -14.22
N GLU A 242 13.58 -12.38 -14.69
CA GLU A 242 13.45 -13.84 -14.61
C GLU A 242 13.34 -14.33 -13.16
N TYR A 243 14.20 -13.83 -12.27
CA TYR A 243 14.15 -14.16 -10.86
C TYR A 243 12.82 -13.73 -10.22
N ARG A 244 12.34 -12.50 -10.53
CA ARG A 244 11.03 -12.02 -10.03
C ARG A 244 9.88 -12.88 -10.52
N THR A 245 9.92 -13.36 -11.76
CA THR A 245 8.91 -14.27 -12.30
C THR A 245 8.85 -15.57 -11.49
N LYS A 246 10.01 -16.17 -11.18
CA LYS A 246 10.10 -17.37 -10.33
C LYS A 246 9.60 -17.09 -8.91
N ILE A 247 10.01 -15.96 -8.32
CA ILE A 247 9.56 -15.55 -6.97
C ILE A 247 8.05 -15.27 -6.96
N CYS A 248 7.47 -14.70 -8.02
CA CYS A 248 6.03 -14.50 -8.12
C CYS A 248 5.27 -15.82 -7.99
N GLN A 249 5.69 -16.87 -8.70
CA GLN A 249 5.10 -18.21 -8.58
C GLN A 249 5.19 -18.73 -7.15
N VAL A 250 6.35 -18.59 -6.51
CA VAL A 250 6.55 -19.05 -5.13
C VAL A 250 5.66 -18.30 -4.15
N LEU A 251 5.62 -16.97 -4.22
CA LEU A 251 4.83 -16.16 -3.29
C LEU A 251 3.33 -16.37 -3.47
N VAL A 252 2.83 -16.42 -4.71
CA VAL A 252 1.41 -16.67 -5.00
C VAL A 252 1.00 -18.05 -4.48
N ARG A 253 1.75 -19.11 -4.81
CA ARG A 253 1.46 -20.47 -4.35
C ARG A 253 1.48 -20.57 -2.83
N ARG A 254 2.54 -20.06 -2.18
CA ARG A 254 2.65 -20.07 -0.70
C ARG A 254 1.54 -19.24 -0.05
N GLY A 255 1.20 -18.09 -0.63
CA GLY A 255 0.15 -17.23 -0.13
C GLY A 255 -1.23 -17.90 -0.18
N LEU A 256 -1.57 -18.60 -1.28
CA LEU A 256 -2.81 -19.33 -1.41
C LEU A 256 -2.88 -20.49 -0.40
N LEU A 257 -1.84 -21.31 -0.29
CA LEU A 257 -1.81 -22.42 0.67
C LEU A 257 -1.93 -21.92 2.11
N LYS A 258 -1.24 -20.83 2.45
CA LYS A 258 -1.35 -20.22 3.78
C LYS A 258 -2.77 -19.67 4.05
N LEU A 259 -3.44 -19.14 3.02
CA LEU A 259 -4.81 -18.64 3.15
C LEU A 259 -5.80 -19.76 3.50
N GLU A 260 -5.56 -20.99 3.02
CA GLU A 260 -6.37 -22.17 3.35
C GLU A 260 -6.09 -22.70 4.75
N GLU A 261 -4.84 -22.63 5.24
CA GLU A 261 -4.46 -23.07 6.59
C GLU A 261 -5.08 -22.21 7.71
N VAL A 262 -5.44 -20.97 7.42
CA VAL A 262 -6.00 -19.99 8.39
C VAL A 262 -7.54 -20.09 8.47
N ARG A 263 -8.13 -20.98 7.71
CA ARG A 263 -9.56 -21.34 7.77
C ARG A 263 -9.86 -22.25 8.95
#